data_d4e0ff548c159d767509afb14d84a93d
#
_entry.id   d4e0ff548c159d767509afb14d84a93d
#
_cell.length_a   1.000
_cell.length_b   1.000
_cell.length_c   1.000
_cell.angle_alpha   90.00
_cell.angle_beta   90.00
_cell.angle_gamma   90.00
#
_symmetry.space_group_name_H-M   'P 1'
#
loop_
_entity.id
_entity.type
_entity.pdbx_description
1 polymer ?
#
loop_
_entity_poly.entity_id
_entity_poly.type
_entity_poly.pdbx_seq_one_letter_code
_entity_poly.pdbx_strand_id
1 'polypeptide(L)'
;TQERWFGRKTTVPEAKEISGIEDVVFLDSFDNAGNRMMAREDISTLYFDCFRYQTEDLPDYNTVQAQKYGQLYQGCAVKNIAPVIAELRMQKDADEIATVRRAIAITDHALQRVMKNLKPGSKEYQAQADFEYQIFHEGADGTAFPTIAGSGANGTKLHYGTHRDTCKDGTLLLL
;
A
#
# COMPACT_ATOMS: atom_id res chain seq x y z
N THR A 1 23.81 -8.02 15.14
CA THR A 1 22.67 -8.65 14.43
C THR A 1 21.65 -7.59 14.06
N GLN A 2 21.01 -7.70 12.92
CA GLN A 2 20.02 -6.71 12.42
C GLN A 2 18.86 -6.48 13.40
N GLU A 3 18.47 -7.48 14.19
CA GLU A 3 17.42 -7.38 15.22
C GLU A 3 17.69 -6.33 16.29
N ARG A 4 18.95 -6.04 16.61
CA ARG A 4 19.30 -4.96 17.54
C ARG A 4 18.97 -3.57 17.00
N TRP A 5 18.92 -3.42 15.68
CA TRP A 5 18.66 -2.14 15.00
C TRP A 5 17.20 -1.98 14.60
N PHE A 6 16.55 -3.06 14.19
CA PHE A 6 15.22 -3.00 13.56
C PHE A 6 14.13 -3.74 14.36
N GLY A 7 14.49 -4.28 15.54
CA GLY A 7 13.58 -5.12 16.32
C GLY A 7 13.50 -6.55 15.78
N ARG A 8 12.73 -7.37 16.49
CA ARG A 8 12.50 -8.77 16.13
C ARG A 8 11.69 -8.87 14.84
N LYS A 9 12.11 -9.72 13.94
CA LYS A 9 11.39 -10.04 12.70
C LYS A 9 10.52 -11.28 12.88
N THR A 10 9.41 -11.32 12.18
CA THR A 10 8.53 -12.49 12.10
C THR A 10 9.31 -13.71 11.61
N THR A 11 9.22 -14.81 12.33
CA THR A 11 9.83 -16.09 11.95
C THR A 11 8.93 -16.84 10.97
N VAL A 12 9.49 -17.84 10.26
CA VAL A 12 8.71 -18.70 9.35
C VAL A 12 7.53 -19.39 10.05
N PRO A 13 7.68 -19.99 11.25
CA PRO A 13 6.55 -20.57 11.97
C PRO A 13 5.45 -19.56 12.30
N GLU A 14 5.82 -18.37 12.77
CA GLU A 14 4.87 -17.29 13.06
C GLU A 14 4.17 -16.79 11.78
N ALA A 15 4.90 -16.67 10.67
CA ALA A 15 4.31 -16.30 9.39
C ALA A 15 3.27 -17.32 8.90
N LYS A 16 3.53 -18.61 9.12
CA LYS A 16 2.56 -19.71 8.84
C LYS A 16 1.31 -19.58 9.70
N GLU A 17 1.48 -19.35 11.00
CA GLU A 17 0.37 -19.19 11.95
C GLU A 17 -0.51 -17.98 11.61
N ILE A 18 0.12 -16.83 11.33
CA ILE A 18 -0.58 -15.57 11.02
C ILE A 18 -1.31 -15.65 9.68
N SER A 19 -0.68 -16.21 8.65
CA SER A 19 -1.22 -16.25 7.28
C SER A 19 -2.15 -17.42 6.99
N GLY A 20 -2.06 -18.50 7.75
CA GLY A 20 -2.72 -19.77 7.45
C GLY A 20 -2.14 -20.51 6.23
N ILE A 21 -1.00 -20.07 5.70
CA ILE A 21 -0.34 -20.68 4.54
C ILE A 21 0.56 -21.82 5.03
N GLU A 22 0.39 -23.02 4.46
CA GLU A 22 1.13 -24.20 4.89
C GLU A 22 2.63 -24.10 4.60
N ASP A 23 2.99 -23.60 3.42
CA ASP A 23 4.39 -23.50 2.99
C ASP A 23 4.84 -22.05 2.85
N VAL A 24 5.67 -21.61 3.79
CA VAL A 24 6.30 -20.29 3.81
C VAL A 24 7.81 -20.48 3.76
N VAL A 25 8.45 -19.83 2.79
CA VAL A 25 9.90 -19.84 2.60
C VAL A 25 10.43 -18.43 2.40
N PHE A 26 11.73 -18.23 2.61
CA PHE A 26 12.37 -16.95 2.29
C PHE A 26 12.43 -16.73 0.77
N LEU A 27 12.36 -15.47 0.35
CA LEU A 27 12.34 -15.08 -1.06
C LEU A 27 13.61 -15.53 -1.83
N ASP A 28 14.75 -15.60 -1.17
CA ASP A 28 15.99 -16.12 -1.76
C ASP A 28 15.92 -17.61 -2.16
N SER A 29 14.97 -18.34 -1.58
CA SER A 29 14.68 -19.75 -1.92
C SER A 29 13.67 -19.91 -3.06
N PHE A 30 13.11 -18.81 -3.60
CA PHE A 30 12.02 -18.86 -4.59
C PHE A 30 12.40 -19.64 -5.85
N ASP A 31 13.56 -19.34 -6.44
CA ASP A 31 14.02 -20.04 -7.65
C ASP A 31 14.19 -21.55 -7.42
N ASN A 32 14.74 -21.93 -6.26
CA ASN A 32 14.91 -23.35 -5.92
C ASN A 32 13.56 -24.06 -5.70
N ALA A 33 12.60 -23.39 -5.07
CA ALA A 33 11.26 -23.92 -4.88
C ALA A 33 10.53 -24.05 -6.21
N GLY A 34 10.54 -23.03 -7.05
CA GLY A 34 9.94 -23.02 -8.37
C GLY A 34 10.53 -24.10 -9.30
N ASN A 35 11.86 -24.22 -9.35
CA ASN A 35 12.52 -25.24 -10.15
C ASN A 35 12.16 -26.68 -9.70
N ARG A 36 12.02 -26.91 -8.40
CA ARG A 36 11.57 -28.20 -7.88
C ARG A 36 10.13 -28.53 -8.25
N MET A 37 9.24 -27.55 -8.21
CA MET A 37 7.86 -27.70 -8.66
C MET A 37 7.82 -28.09 -10.13
N MET A 38 8.50 -27.29 -10.97
CA MET A 38 8.54 -27.52 -12.42
C MET A 38 9.14 -28.87 -12.81
N ALA A 39 10.05 -29.42 -11.99
CA ALA A 39 10.68 -30.74 -12.25
C ALA A 39 9.82 -31.92 -11.81
N ARG A 40 8.83 -31.74 -10.95
CA ARG A 40 8.05 -32.83 -10.35
C ARG A 40 6.63 -32.92 -10.85
N GLU A 41 6.07 -31.85 -11.39
CA GLU A 41 4.66 -31.77 -11.73
C GLU A 41 4.48 -31.48 -13.22
N ASP A 42 3.39 -31.97 -13.79
CA ASP A 42 2.98 -31.66 -15.17
C ASP A 42 2.31 -30.25 -15.19
N ILE A 43 3.13 -29.22 -15.02
CA ILE A 43 2.67 -27.85 -15.01
C ILE A 43 2.65 -27.31 -16.44
N SER A 44 1.45 -27.10 -16.96
CA SER A 44 1.24 -26.56 -18.31
C SER A 44 1.09 -25.02 -18.34
N THR A 45 0.78 -24.39 -17.21
CA THR A 45 0.56 -22.93 -17.14
C THR A 45 1.05 -22.35 -15.83
N LEU A 46 1.77 -21.23 -15.93
CA LEU A 46 2.20 -20.41 -14.82
C LEU A 46 1.46 -19.07 -14.87
N TYR A 47 1.01 -18.60 -13.72
CA TYR A 47 0.37 -17.32 -13.58
C TYR A 47 1.23 -16.37 -12.76
N PHE A 48 1.47 -15.16 -13.27
CA PHE A 48 2.16 -14.08 -12.58
C PHE A 48 1.28 -12.85 -12.55
N ASP A 49 1.30 -12.10 -11.48
CA ASP A 49 0.67 -10.78 -11.38
C ASP A 49 1.58 -9.76 -12.07
N CYS A 50 1.36 -9.57 -13.38
CA CYS A 50 2.12 -8.65 -14.22
C CYS A 50 1.30 -7.37 -14.46
N PHE A 51 0.78 -6.76 -13.39
CA PHE A 51 0.09 -5.49 -13.51
C PHE A 51 1.07 -4.39 -13.93
N ARG A 52 0.64 -3.56 -14.89
CA ARG A 52 1.39 -2.40 -15.34
C ARG A 52 0.47 -1.19 -15.38
N TYR A 53 0.85 -0.12 -14.72
CA TYR A 53 0.06 1.10 -14.67
C TYR A 53 0.26 1.96 -15.92
N GLN A 54 1.51 2.11 -16.37
CA GLN A 54 1.89 2.83 -17.58
C GLN A 54 2.80 1.98 -18.45
N THR A 55 2.81 2.27 -19.75
CA THR A 55 3.63 1.51 -20.72
C THR A 55 5.13 1.64 -20.43
N GLU A 56 5.54 2.80 -19.90
CA GLU A 56 6.93 3.15 -19.58
C GLU A 56 7.40 2.64 -18.22
N ASP A 57 6.51 2.04 -17.41
CA ASP A 57 6.89 1.51 -16.11
C ASP A 57 7.97 0.44 -16.26
N LEU A 58 8.98 0.52 -15.39
CA LEU A 58 9.98 -0.52 -15.31
C LEU A 58 9.32 -1.85 -14.92
N PRO A 59 9.80 -2.99 -15.47
CA PRO A 59 9.30 -4.29 -15.09
C PRO A 59 9.49 -4.52 -13.58
N ASP A 60 8.40 -4.85 -12.90
CA ASP A 60 8.44 -5.27 -11.51
C ASP A 60 9.04 -6.68 -11.35
N TYR A 61 9.20 -7.13 -10.11
CA TYR A 61 9.74 -8.46 -9.83
C TYR A 61 8.93 -9.58 -10.50
N ASN A 62 7.59 -9.51 -10.47
CA ASN A 62 6.73 -10.52 -11.07
C ASN A 62 6.89 -10.58 -12.59
N THR A 63 6.96 -9.43 -13.25
CA THR A 63 7.20 -9.34 -14.69
C THR A 63 8.55 -9.94 -15.07
N VAL A 64 9.61 -9.65 -14.30
CA VAL A 64 10.95 -10.22 -14.53
C VAL A 64 10.92 -11.75 -14.36
N GLN A 65 10.26 -12.26 -13.32
CA GLN A 65 10.13 -13.70 -13.10
C GLN A 65 9.29 -14.37 -14.20
N ALA A 66 8.19 -13.74 -14.62
CA ALA A 66 7.38 -14.26 -15.74
C ALA A 66 8.20 -14.43 -17.02
N GLN A 67 9.02 -13.45 -17.36
CA GLN A 67 9.93 -13.52 -18.51
C GLN A 67 10.98 -14.64 -18.34
N LYS A 68 11.61 -14.73 -17.18
CA LYS A 68 12.60 -15.75 -16.84
C LYS A 68 12.02 -17.16 -16.97
N TYR A 69 10.87 -17.41 -16.33
CA TYR A 69 10.23 -18.73 -16.38
C TYR A 69 9.72 -19.08 -17.78
N GLY A 70 9.18 -18.14 -18.53
CA GLY A 70 8.80 -18.35 -19.92
C GLY A 70 9.96 -18.73 -20.85
N GLN A 71 11.16 -18.22 -20.57
CA GLN A 71 12.37 -18.60 -21.30
C GLN A 71 12.92 -19.98 -20.90
N LEU A 72 12.89 -20.28 -19.59
CA LEU A 72 13.43 -21.54 -19.08
C LEU A 72 12.54 -22.75 -19.38
N TYR A 73 11.21 -22.57 -19.37
CA TYR A 73 10.23 -23.65 -19.49
C TYR A 73 9.34 -23.44 -20.71
N GLN A 74 9.90 -23.63 -21.91
CA GLN A 74 9.24 -23.36 -23.19
C GLN A 74 7.96 -24.17 -23.44
N GLY A 75 7.77 -25.30 -22.75
CA GLY A 75 6.54 -26.10 -22.80
C GLY A 75 5.41 -25.59 -21.92
N CYS A 76 5.68 -24.58 -21.11
CA CYS A 76 4.74 -24.02 -20.15
C CYS A 76 4.24 -22.63 -20.60
N ALA A 77 2.91 -22.43 -20.61
CA ALA A 77 2.34 -21.13 -20.90
C ALA A 77 2.50 -20.19 -19.68
N VAL A 78 2.96 -18.96 -19.92
CA VAL A 78 2.99 -17.91 -18.91
C VAL A 78 1.84 -16.94 -19.15
N LYS A 79 0.99 -16.71 -18.15
CA LYS A 79 -0.20 -15.87 -18.22
C LYS A 79 -0.21 -14.82 -17.14
N ASN A 80 -0.78 -13.67 -17.44
CA ASN A 80 -1.01 -12.59 -16.48
C ASN A 80 -2.30 -12.83 -15.69
N ILE A 81 -2.23 -12.93 -14.35
CA ILE A 81 -3.38 -13.10 -13.47
C ILE A 81 -3.99 -11.76 -13.01
N ALA A 82 -3.32 -10.63 -13.23
CA ALA A 82 -3.79 -9.32 -12.77
C ALA A 82 -5.27 -9.02 -13.09
N PRO A 83 -5.81 -9.32 -14.29
CA PRO A 83 -7.22 -9.08 -14.58
C PRO A 83 -8.17 -9.88 -13.69
N VAL A 84 -7.83 -11.12 -13.37
CA VAL A 84 -8.64 -12.00 -12.48
C VAL A 84 -8.62 -11.47 -11.06
N ILE A 85 -7.44 -11.07 -10.57
CA ILE A 85 -7.29 -10.46 -9.23
C ILE A 85 -8.08 -9.14 -9.17
N ALA A 86 -8.03 -8.31 -10.22
CA ALA A 86 -8.78 -7.07 -10.29
C ALA A 86 -10.29 -7.33 -10.20
N GLU A 87 -10.81 -8.32 -10.91
CA GLU A 87 -12.23 -8.71 -10.85
C GLU A 87 -12.64 -9.17 -9.44
N LEU A 88 -11.84 -10.04 -8.80
CA LEU A 88 -12.09 -10.50 -7.43
C LEU A 88 -12.10 -9.33 -6.44
N ARG A 89 -11.23 -8.33 -6.61
CA ARG A 89 -11.13 -7.17 -5.74
C ARG A 89 -12.20 -6.10 -5.98
N MET A 90 -12.95 -6.16 -7.07
CA MET A 90 -14.04 -5.19 -7.32
C MET A 90 -15.18 -5.32 -6.30
N GLN A 91 -15.54 -6.53 -5.92
CA GLN A 91 -16.54 -6.79 -4.89
C GLN A 91 -15.85 -6.94 -3.54
N LYS A 92 -16.26 -6.09 -2.58
CA LYS A 92 -15.69 -6.11 -1.23
C LYS A 92 -16.56 -7.02 -0.35
N ASP A 93 -15.90 -7.87 0.42
CA ASP A 93 -16.57 -8.69 1.43
C ASP A 93 -16.91 -7.87 2.71
N ALA A 94 -17.49 -8.54 3.69
CA ALA A 94 -17.93 -7.89 4.92
C ALA A 94 -16.77 -7.34 5.76
N ASP A 95 -15.62 -8.03 5.78
CA ASP A 95 -14.45 -7.64 6.56
C ASP A 95 -13.72 -6.48 5.89
N GLU A 96 -13.61 -6.49 4.57
CA GLU A 96 -13.09 -5.36 3.79
C GLU A 96 -13.95 -4.10 4.00
N ILE A 97 -15.28 -4.25 3.96
CA ILE A 97 -16.22 -3.14 4.23
C ILE A 97 -16.05 -2.62 5.66
N ALA A 98 -15.90 -3.49 6.66
CA ALA A 98 -15.66 -3.09 8.04
C ALA A 98 -14.35 -2.31 8.19
N THR A 99 -13.29 -2.75 7.51
CA THR A 99 -11.99 -2.07 7.49
C THR A 99 -12.09 -0.69 6.86
N VAL A 100 -12.76 -0.55 5.71
CA VAL A 100 -13.01 0.74 5.07
C VAL A 100 -13.82 1.67 5.97
N ARG A 101 -14.85 1.18 6.64
CA ARG A 101 -15.64 1.97 7.59
C ARG A 101 -14.80 2.47 8.76
N ARG A 102 -13.91 1.64 9.28
CA ARG A 102 -12.97 2.03 10.33
C ARG A 102 -12.03 3.15 9.85
N ALA A 103 -11.46 3.02 8.65
CA ALA A 103 -10.60 4.04 8.08
C ALA A 103 -11.33 5.39 7.89
N ILE A 104 -12.60 5.34 7.44
CA ILE A 104 -13.46 6.53 7.32
C ILE A 104 -13.69 7.18 8.70
N ALA A 105 -13.97 6.39 9.74
CA ALA A 105 -14.20 6.93 11.10
C ALA A 105 -12.92 7.61 11.64
N ILE A 106 -11.74 7.00 11.46
CA ILE A 106 -10.45 7.61 11.84
C ILE A 106 -10.23 8.92 11.10
N THR A 107 -10.51 8.95 9.80
CA THR A 107 -10.39 10.17 8.98
C THR A 107 -11.35 11.28 9.45
N ASP A 108 -12.59 10.94 9.77
CA ASP A 108 -13.58 11.87 10.30
C ASP A 108 -13.09 12.50 11.63
N HIS A 109 -12.60 11.69 12.57
CA HIS A 109 -12.03 12.19 13.82
C HIS A 109 -10.82 13.10 13.58
N ALA A 110 -9.97 12.77 12.61
CA ALA A 110 -8.83 13.59 12.25
C ALA A 110 -9.26 14.96 11.70
N LEU A 111 -10.26 14.99 10.82
CA LEU A 111 -10.84 16.22 10.31
C LEU A 111 -11.48 17.05 11.42
N GLN A 112 -12.25 16.44 12.32
CA GLN A 112 -12.84 17.12 13.47
C GLN A 112 -11.78 17.75 14.37
N ARG A 113 -10.65 17.06 14.59
CA ARG A 113 -9.52 17.61 15.34
C ARG A 113 -8.93 18.84 14.66
N VAL A 114 -8.71 18.79 13.36
CA VAL A 114 -8.23 19.96 12.60
C VAL A 114 -9.21 21.13 12.70
N MET A 115 -10.50 20.88 12.47
CA MET A 115 -11.54 21.92 12.57
C MET A 115 -11.60 22.57 13.95
N LYS A 116 -11.37 21.80 15.03
CA LYS A 116 -11.36 22.30 16.40
C LYS A 116 -10.14 23.17 16.71
N ASN A 117 -8.98 22.81 16.15
CA ASN A 117 -7.70 23.43 16.50
C ASN A 117 -7.29 24.55 15.54
N LEU A 118 -7.77 24.53 14.30
CA LEU A 118 -7.44 25.52 13.29
C LEU A 118 -7.97 26.89 13.68
N LYS A 119 -7.08 27.89 13.61
CA LYS A 119 -7.42 29.30 13.90
C LYS A 119 -6.77 30.20 12.85
N PRO A 120 -7.33 31.39 12.61
CA PRO A 120 -6.63 32.40 11.83
C PRO A 120 -5.23 32.64 12.40
N GLY A 121 -4.23 32.61 11.54
CA GLY A 121 -2.81 32.69 11.92
C GLY A 121 -2.12 31.34 12.06
N SER A 122 -2.85 30.20 12.11
CA SER A 122 -2.24 28.87 12.06
C SER A 122 -1.47 28.67 10.76
N LYS A 123 -0.45 27.82 10.79
CA LYS A 123 0.29 27.40 9.61
C LYS A 123 -0.30 26.13 9.02
N GLU A 124 -0.20 25.97 7.70
CA GLU A 124 -0.68 24.78 7.00
C GLU A 124 -0.10 23.47 7.58
N TYR A 125 1.20 23.45 7.92
CA TYR A 125 1.83 22.29 8.55
C TYR A 125 1.27 21.94 9.93
N GLN A 126 0.65 22.90 10.63
CA GLN A 126 -0.01 22.63 11.92
C GLN A 126 -1.32 21.86 11.70
N ALA A 127 -2.07 22.19 10.65
CA ALA A 127 -3.24 21.43 10.25
C ALA A 127 -2.86 20.01 9.82
N GLN A 128 -1.80 19.87 9.03
CA GLN A 128 -1.24 18.56 8.67
C GLN A 128 -0.86 17.76 9.92
N ALA A 129 -0.12 18.36 10.84
CA ALA A 129 0.33 17.70 12.07
C ALA A 129 -0.84 17.23 12.95
N ASP A 130 -1.89 18.05 13.08
CA ASP A 130 -3.09 17.68 13.83
C ASP A 130 -3.85 16.51 13.17
N PHE A 131 -3.94 16.49 11.84
CA PHE A 131 -4.54 15.41 11.09
C PHE A 131 -3.77 14.11 11.26
N GLU A 132 -2.48 14.13 10.97
CA GLU A 132 -1.61 12.96 11.04
C GLU A 132 -1.48 12.44 12.48
N TYR A 133 -1.41 13.32 13.48
CA TYR A 133 -1.45 12.91 14.89
C TYR A 133 -2.67 12.03 15.18
N GLN A 134 -3.86 12.46 14.76
CA GLN A 134 -5.09 11.70 15.04
C GLN A 134 -5.12 10.37 14.30
N ILE A 135 -4.67 10.33 13.05
CA ILE A 135 -4.57 9.10 12.25
C ILE A 135 -3.71 8.06 12.98
N PHE A 136 -2.51 8.44 13.43
CA PHE A 136 -1.62 7.52 14.14
C PHE A 136 -2.10 7.21 15.55
N HIS A 137 -2.69 8.18 16.25
CA HIS A 137 -3.21 7.99 17.61
C HIS A 137 -4.31 6.92 17.67
N GLU A 138 -5.09 6.77 16.62
CA GLU A 138 -6.14 5.74 16.51
C GLU A 138 -5.65 4.43 15.90
N GLY A 139 -4.35 4.30 15.67
CA GLY A 139 -3.70 3.05 15.28
C GLY A 139 -3.78 2.71 13.80
N ALA A 140 -3.93 3.71 12.94
CA ALA A 140 -3.66 3.51 11.52
C ALA A 140 -2.15 3.50 11.26
N ASP A 141 -1.71 2.73 10.27
CA ASP A 141 -0.29 2.64 9.87
C ASP A 141 0.21 3.90 9.15
N GLY A 142 -0.71 4.73 8.65
CA GLY A 142 -0.39 5.96 7.95
C GLY A 142 -1.56 6.56 7.20
N THR A 143 -1.28 7.65 6.49
CA THR A 143 -2.19 8.25 5.51
C THR A 143 -2.10 7.51 4.18
N ALA A 144 -3.19 7.49 3.41
CA ALA A 144 -3.25 6.79 2.12
C ALA A 144 -2.31 7.39 1.06
N PHE A 145 -1.99 8.67 1.21
CA PHE A 145 -1.02 9.43 0.39
C PHE A 145 -0.45 10.57 1.24
N PRO A 146 0.66 11.21 0.84
CA PRO A 146 1.20 12.36 1.55
C PRO A 146 0.14 13.43 1.77
N THR A 147 -0.07 13.83 3.03
CA THR A 147 -1.12 14.79 3.39
C THR A 147 -0.94 16.10 2.63
N ILE A 148 -2.01 16.61 2.06
CA ILE A 148 -2.07 17.92 1.41
C ILE A 148 -2.79 18.87 2.35
N ALA A 149 -2.14 19.96 2.72
CA ALA A 149 -2.77 21.02 3.53
C ALA A 149 -2.50 22.36 2.87
N GLY A 150 -3.48 22.87 2.12
CA GLY A 150 -3.35 24.08 1.31
C GLY A 150 -4.37 25.15 1.69
N SER A 151 -3.91 26.33 2.13
CA SER A 151 -4.75 27.45 2.51
C SER A 151 -4.91 28.45 1.35
N GLY A 152 -6.12 28.96 1.15
CA GLY A 152 -6.42 29.95 0.12
C GLY A 152 -6.00 29.49 -1.28
N ALA A 153 -5.15 30.24 -1.97
CA ALA A 153 -4.68 29.90 -3.32
C ALA A 153 -3.87 28.57 -3.38
N ASN A 154 -3.28 28.12 -2.28
CA ASN A 154 -2.58 26.84 -2.24
C ASN A 154 -3.54 25.66 -2.33
N GLY A 155 -4.77 25.79 -1.87
CA GLY A 155 -5.82 24.77 -1.99
C GLY A 155 -6.28 24.49 -3.43
N THR A 156 -5.83 25.28 -4.42
CA THR A 156 -6.11 25.02 -5.85
C THR A 156 -5.02 24.21 -6.55
N LYS A 157 -3.94 23.87 -5.85
CA LYS A 157 -2.82 23.09 -6.38
C LYS A 157 -3.00 21.63 -5.99
N LEU A 158 -3.16 20.73 -6.98
CA LEU A 158 -3.51 19.32 -6.75
C LEU A 158 -2.53 18.55 -5.84
N HIS A 159 -1.24 18.74 -6.01
CA HIS A 159 -0.22 18.06 -5.20
C HIS A 159 0.64 19.09 -4.43
N TYR A 160 -0.04 19.99 -3.73
CA TYR A 160 0.65 20.97 -2.91
C TYR A 160 1.34 20.31 -1.70
N GLY A 161 2.66 20.44 -1.59
CA GLY A 161 3.46 19.75 -0.58
C GLY A 161 4.36 20.69 0.27
N THR A 162 4.25 22.02 0.13
CA THR A 162 5.12 22.94 0.87
C THR A 162 4.62 23.20 2.29
N HIS A 163 3.33 23.37 2.49
CA HIS A 163 2.61 23.54 3.76
C HIS A 163 3.19 24.63 4.69
N ARG A 164 3.63 25.77 4.14
CA ARG A 164 4.32 26.83 4.92
C ARG A 164 3.51 28.09 5.11
N ASP A 165 2.44 28.25 4.35
CA ASP A 165 1.64 29.48 4.39
C ASP A 165 0.79 29.58 5.66
N THR A 166 0.30 30.79 5.90
CA THR A 166 -0.55 31.09 7.05
C THR A 166 -2.02 31.06 6.62
N CYS A 167 -2.82 30.30 7.35
CA CYS A 167 -4.26 30.27 7.20
C CYS A 167 -4.85 31.61 7.65
N LYS A 168 -5.43 32.35 6.72
CA LYS A 168 -6.05 33.66 6.99
C LYS A 168 -7.52 33.48 7.31
N ASP A 169 -8.06 34.39 8.09
CA ASP A 169 -9.50 34.46 8.35
C ASP A 169 -10.30 34.57 7.04
N GLY A 170 -11.39 33.88 6.94
CA GLY A 170 -12.26 33.85 5.75
C GLY A 170 -11.72 33.08 4.54
N THR A 171 -10.55 32.43 4.64
CA THR A 171 -10.04 31.56 3.57
C THR A 171 -10.36 30.08 3.82
N LEU A 172 -10.47 29.30 2.73
CA LEU A 172 -10.62 27.85 2.81
C LEU A 172 -9.27 27.20 3.08
N LEU A 173 -9.27 26.10 3.83
CA LEU A 173 -8.19 25.13 3.91
C LEU A 173 -8.64 23.85 3.22
N LEU A 174 -7.91 23.42 2.19
CA LEU A 174 -8.00 22.07 1.63
C LEU A 174 -7.16 21.12 2.49
N LEU A 175 -7.74 19.98 2.84
CA LEU A 175 -7.02 18.91 3.52
C LEU A 175 -7.40 17.56 2.89
#